data_ad8a0e06d44e0c9a9caf4a47b8a84e4b
#
_entry.id   ad8a0e06d44e0c9a9caf4a47b8a84e4b
#
_cell.length_a   1.000
_cell.length_b   1.000
_cell.length_c   1.000
_cell.angle_alpha   90.00
_cell.angle_beta   90.00
_cell.angle_gamma   90.00
#
_symmetry.space_group_name_H-M   'P 1'
#
loop_
_entity.id
_entity.type
_entity.pdbx_description
1 polymer ?
#
loop_
_entity_poly.entity_id
_entity_poly.type
_entity_poly.pdbx_seq_one_letter_code
_entity_poly.pdbx_strand_id
1 'polypeptide(L)'
;MCIRDRLYACSKEESNDVLDEQLNETLLQLTNGIGVEALLLPDENDLSKIPQDPKNVLTLEKVELGKLLFHETGIALAPTNQFAMGTFSCASCHFAGAGFQAGRFQGIGDGGIGFGRNGEGRVRGSLYKGEDLDVQPIRSPSVMNTAYQKNMLWNGQFGATGLNEGTENAWTEGTPKENNFLGFEGIETQAIAGLGVHKLIIDSSFIHNSTYKNLFDKAFADNPVSERYSTINAGLSIAAYERIILSNQAPFQKWLKGDKKALSSTEKKGAILFFGKAGCGTCHNSPALNSMDFYALGMADLVDCPEETFKTTIDNPQNLGRGGFTEQAVDNYKFKVPQLYNLKDSPFYGHGASFRTIHDVVNYFLSLIHI
;
A
#
# COMPACT_ATOMS: atom_id res chain seq x y z
N MET A 1 32.28 17.88 -56.29
CA MET A 1 31.55 18.69 -55.28
C MET A 1 30.25 17.96 -55.02
N CYS A 2 30.23 17.06 -54.04
CA CYS A 2 29.04 16.24 -53.73
C CYS A 2 28.25 16.92 -52.62
N ILE A 3 27.04 17.41 -52.94
CA ILE A 3 26.09 17.93 -51.98
C ILE A 3 25.43 16.72 -51.32
N ARG A 4 25.70 16.48 -50.04
CA ARG A 4 24.99 15.53 -49.20
C ARG A 4 23.69 16.22 -48.71
N ASP A 5 22.60 15.94 -49.36
CA ASP A 5 21.30 16.24 -48.83
C ASP A 5 21.03 15.45 -47.53
N ARG A 6 21.13 16.14 -46.38
CA ARG A 6 20.58 15.64 -45.12
C ARG A 6 19.07 15.85 -45.17
N LEU A 7 18.35 14.80 -45.48
CA LEU A 7 16.93 14.76 -45.18
C LEU A 7 16.79 14.69 -43.63
N TYR A 8 16.61 15.87 -43.02
CA TYR A 8 16.03 15.96 -41.71
C TYR A 8 14.55 15.55 -41.86
N ALA A 9 14.23 14.31 -41.50
CA ALA A 9 12.83 13.97 -41.21
C ALA A 9 12.42 14.80 -39.99
N CYS A 10 11.77 15.94 -40.23
CA CYS A 10 10.96 16.61 -39.23
C CYS A 10 9.84 15.64 -38.87
N SER A 11 10.00 14.83 -37.83
CA SER A 11 8.87 14.25 -37.14
C SER A 11 8.04 15.43 -36.62
N LYS A 12 6.89 15.70 -37.24
CA LYS A 12 5.92 16.64 -36.68
C LYS A 12 5.66 16.15 -35.25
N GLU A 13 6.02 16.96 -34.26
CA GLU A 13 5.54 16.70 -32.91
C GLU A 13 4.01 16.65 -32.97
N GLU A 14 3.44 15.54 -32.53
CA GLU A 14 1.99 15.40 -32.42
C GLU A 14 1.46 16.47 -31.48
N SER A 15 0.37 17.14 -31.88
CA SER A 15 -0.24 18.13 -31.02
C SER A 15 -0.76 17.49 -29.74
N ASN A 16 -0.82 18.24 -28.66
CA ASN A 16 -1.36 17.76 -27.39
C ASN A 16 -2.79 17.23 -27.52
N ASP A 17 -3.60 17.84 -28.37
CA ASP A 17 -4.99 17.42 -28.60
C ASP A 17 -5.07 16.01 -29.23
N VAL A 18 -4.20 15.72 -30.20
CA VAL A 18 -4.09 14.38 -30.81
C VAL A 18 -3.68 13.34 -29.77
N LEU A 19 -2.72 13.68 -28.90
CA LEU A 19 -2.31 12.76 -27.82
C LEU A 19 -3.43 12.55 -26.78
N ASP A 20 -4.25 13.55 -26.50
CA ASP A 20 -5.41 13.43 -25.62
C ASP A 20 -6.47 12.49 -26.22
N GLU A 21 -6.73 12.61 -27.53
CA GLU A 21 -7.64 11.69 -28.25
C GLU A 21 -7.11 10.26 -28.24
N GLN A 22 -5.85 10.05 -28.59
CA GLN A 22 -5.21 8.73 -28.59
C GLN A 22 -5.23 8.06 -27.19
N LEU A 23 -4.95 8.85 -26.14
CA LEU A 23 -4.99 8.34 -24.77
C LEU A 23 -6.43 7.96 -24.37
N ASN A 24 -7.43 8.78 -24.70
CA ASN A 24 -8.83 8.44 -24.46
C ASN A 24 -9.26 7.17 -25.19
N GLU A 25 -8.88 7.00 -26.47
CA GLU A 25 -9.15 5.78 -27.24
C GLU A 25 -8.48 4.55 -26.61
N THR A 26 -7.22 4.70 -26.20
CA THR A 26 -6.48 3.62 -25.51
C THR A 26 -7.18 3.20 -24.23
N LEU A 27 -7.66 4.16 -23.41
CA LEU A 27 -8.39 3.87 -22.18
C LEU A 27 -9.76 3.25 -22.45
N LEU A 28 -10.48 3.67 -23.49
CA LEU A 28 -11.74 3.04 -23.91
C LEU A 28 -11.54 1.56 -24.29
N GLN A 29 -10.46 1.26 -25.02
CA GLN A 29 -10.12 -0.13 -25.38
C GLN A 29 -9.77 -0.95 -24.13
N LEU A 30 -8.91 -0.44 -23.25
CA LEU A 30 -8.49 -1.12 -22.01
C LEU A 30 -9.68 -1.45 -21.11
N THR A 31 -10.65 -0.55 -21.01
CA THR A 31 -11.77 -0.63 -20.07
C THR A 31 -13.07 -1.15 -20.68
N ASN A 32 -12.99 -1.79 -21.84
CA ASN A 32 -14.15 -2.33 -22.56
C ASN A 32 -15.26 -1.29 -22.79
N GLY A 33 -14.88 -0.07 -23.13
CA GLY A 33 -15.79 1.01 -23.50
C GLY A 33 -16.23 1.94 -22.37
N ILE A 34 -15.79 1.70 -21.11
CA ILE A 34 -16.09 2.61 -19.98
C ILE A 34 -15.24 3.90 -20.06
N GLY A 35 -13.97 3.78 -20.45
CA GLY A 35 -13.06 4.90 -20.62
C GLY A 35 -12.53 5.43 -19.30
N VAL A 36 -12.37 6.76 -19.21
CA VAL A 36 -11.74 7.46 -18.08
C VAL A 36 -12.43 7.19 -16.74
N GLU A 37 -13.73 6.99 -16.74
CA GLU A 37 -14.53 6.74 -15.54
C GLU A 37 -14.09 5.49 -14.78
N ALA A 38 -13.61 4.47 -15.49
CA ALA A 38 -13.13 3.23 -14.90
C ALA A 38 -11.86 3.40 -14.05
N LEU A 39 -11.13 4.51 -14.23
CA LEU A 39 -9.85 4.79 -13.59
C LEU A 39 -9.90 6.00 -12.63
N LEU A 40 -11.07 6.61 -12.45
CA LEU A 40 -11.23 7.76 -11.56
C LEU A 40 -11.20 7.33 -10.09
N LEU A 41 -10.37 8.03 -9.31
CA LEU A 41 -10.42 8.01 -7.86
C LEU A 41 -11.44 9.06 -7.38
N PRO A 42 -12.30 8.74 -6.40
CA PRO A 42 -13.25 9.68 -5.83
C PRO A 42 -12.56 10.80 -5.05
N ASP A 43 -13.32 11.82 -4.68
CA ASP A 43 -12.89 12.81 -3.71
C ASP A 43 -12.82 12.16 -2.32
N GLU A 44 -11.74 12.42 -1.58
CA GLU A 44 -11.53 11.88 -0.24
C GLU A 44 -12.54 12.36 0.80
N ASN A 45 -13.29 13.43 0.48
CA ASN A 45 -14.36 13.96 1.33
C ASN A 45 -15.73 13.35 0.98
N ASP A 46 -15.88 12.70 -0.18
CA ASP A 46 -17.10 11.99 -0.54
C ASP A 46 -17.01 10.52 -0.12
N LEU A 47 -17.13 10.29 1.20
CA LEU A 47 -16.97 8.98 1.81
C LEU A 47 -17.88 7.91 1.19
N SER A 48 -19.03 8.31 0.62
CA SER A 48 -20.00 7.39 0.03
C SER A 48 -19.51 6.74 -1.26
N LYS A 49 -18.55 7.37 -1.95
CA LYS A 49 -17.97 6.88 -3.21
C LYS A 49 -16.67 6.08 -3.03
N ILE A 50 -16.13 6.09 -1.82
CA ILE A 50 -14.92 5.32 -1.51
C ILE A 50 -15.32 3.86 -1.26
N PRO A 51 -14.66 2.87 -1.91
CA PRO A 51 -14.89 1.47 -1.60
C PRO A 51 -14.68 1.21 -0.11
N GLN A 52 -15.64 0.55 0.53
CA GLN A 52 -15.65 0.35 1.98
C GLN A 52 -16.28 -1.00 2.36
N ASP A 53 -15.86 -1.52 3.50
CA ASP A 53 -16.44 -2.72 4.08
C ASP A 53 -17.88 -2.43 4.57
N PRO A 54 -18.88 -3.23 4.18
CA PRO A 54 -20.26 -3.06 4.67
C PRO A 54 -20.39 -3.13 6.19
N LYS A 55 -19.48 -3.82 6.88
CA LYS A 55 -19.43 -3.94 8.34
C LYS A 55 -18.66 -2.79 9.01
N ASN A 56 -17.98 -1.95 8.22
CA ASN A 56 -17.21 -0.79 8.71
C ASN A 56 -17.47 0.44 7.83
N VAL A 57 -18.72 0.87 7.77
CA VAL A 57 -19.11 2.07 7.01
C VAL A 57 -18.31 3.28 7.46
N LEU A 58 -17.76 4.03 6.48
CA LEU A 58 -16.94 5.21 6.73
C LEU A 58 -17.78 6.35 7.32
N THR A 59 -17.26 6.95 8.39
CA THR A 59 -17.77 8.19 8.97
C THR A 59 -16.59 9.13 9.24
N LEU A 60 -16.86 10.44 9.29
CA LEU A 60 -15.84 11.44 9.59
C LEU A 60 -15.21 11.20 10.97
N GLU A 61 -16.02 10.77 11.94
CA GLU A 61 -15.58 10.48 13.31
C GLU A 61 -14.60 9.30 13.36
N LYS A 62 -14.88 8.23 12.61
CA LYS A 62 -13.94 7.09 12.50
C LYS A 62 -12.66 7.49 11.79
N VAL A 63 -12.75 8.28 10.71
CA VAL A 63 -11.59 8.78 9.96
C VAL A 63 -10.72 9.67 10.84
N GLU A 64 -11.32 10.60 11.61
CA GLU A 64 -10.58 11.47 12.53
C GLU A 64 -9.86 10.67 13.62
N LEU A 65 -10.58 9.76 14.27
CA LEU A 65 -10.02 8.86 15.29
C LEU A 65 -8.87 8.03 14.69
N GLY A 66 -9.10 7.41 13.54
CA GLY A 66 -8.12 6.56 12.88
C GLY A 66 -6.87 7.30 12.45
N LYS A 67 -7.02 8.54 11.94
CA LYS A 67 -5.88 9.40 11.61
C LYS A 67 -5.01 9.68 12.81
N LEU A 68 -5.61 9.99 13.95
CA LEU A 68 -4.87 10.25 15.17
C LEU A 68 -4.18 8.99 15.67
N LEU A 69 -4.89 7.85 15.73
CA LEU A 69 -4.34 6.56 16.17
C LEU A 69 -3.19 6.07 15.28
N PHE A 70 -3.28 6.26 13.97
CA PHE A 70 -2.23 5.87 13.02
C PHE A 70 -0.89 6.56 13.32
N HIS A 71 -0.93 7.77 13.83
CA HIS A 71 0.25 8.56 14.17
C HIS A 71 0.57 8.58 15.68
N GLU A 72 -0.28 7.99 16.52
CA GLU A 72 -0.17 8.06 17.98
C GLU A 72 0.92 7.12 18.50
N THR A 73 1.97 7.69 19.06
CA THR A 73 3.02 6.90 19.69
C THR A 73 2.67 6.46 21.11
N GLY A 74 1.73 7.16 21.77
CA GLY A 74 1.29 6.85 23.14
C GLY A 74 0.65 5.46 23.30
N ILE A 75 0.26 4.81 22.18
CA ILE A 75 -0.23 3.42 22.17
C ILE A 75 0.88 2.36 22.08
N ALA A 76 2.14 2.76 21.90
CA ALA A 76 3.29 1.85 21.94
C ALA A 76 3.65 1.47 23.38
N LEU A 77 2.79 0.66 24.02
CA LEU A 77 2.85 0.38 25.47
C LEU A 77 3.55 -0.94 25.82
N ALA A 78 3.82 -1.83 24.85
CA ALA A 78 4.46 -3.11 25.11
C ALA A 78 5.76 -3.33 24.31
N PRO A 79 6.69 -2.36 24.25
CA PRO A 79 7.94 -2.54 23.53
C PRO A 79 8.80 -3.63 24.17
N THR A 80 9.70 -4.23 23.39
CA THR A 80 10.69 -5.19 23.91
C THR A 80 11.59 -4.58 24.95
N ASN A 81 11.93 -3.30 24.78
CA ASN A 81 12.71 -2.53 25.75
C ASN A 81 11.92 -1.29 26.17
N GLN A 82 11.78 -1.08 27.47
CA GLN A 82 11.01 0.01 28.06
C GLN A 82 11.38 1.41 27.51
N PHE A 83 12.63 1.63 27.10
CA PHE A 83 13.06 2.89 26.48
C PHE A 83 12.39 3.22 25.15
N ALA A 84 11.81 2.25 24.49
CA ALA A 84 11.05 2.46 23.25
C ALA A 84 9.55 2.71 23.49
N MET A 85 9.09 2.71 24.73
CA MET A 85 7.70 3.03 25.07
C MET A 85 7.35 4.44 24.56
N GLY A 86 6.23 4.56 23.84
CA GLY A 86 5.78 5.83 23.29
C GLY A 86 6.62 6.39 22.14
N THR A 87 7.44 5.57 21.45
CA THR A 87 8.38 6.09 20.42
C THR A 87 8.08 5.63 19.00
N PHE A 88 7.05 4.82 18.78
CA PHE A 88 6.69 4.31 17.45
C PHE A 88 5.15 4.21 17.28
N SER A 89 4.72 4.20 16.05
CA SER A 89 3.33 4.09 15.62
C SER A 89 3.26 3.45 14.22
N CYS A 90 2.09 3.31 13.62
CA CYS A 90 1.94 2.86 12.23
C CYS A 90 2.76 3.75 11.28
N ALA A 91 2.76 5.07 11.50
CA ALA A 91 3.51 6.04 10.71
C ALA A 91 5.04 5.85 10.78
N SER A 92 5.58 5.08 11.73
CA SER A 92 7.02 4.79 11.80
C SER A 92 7.51 3.92 10.65
N CYS A 93 6.62 3.04 10.09
CA CYS A 93 6.91 2.17 8.94
C CYS A 93 6.11 2.58 7.69
N HIS A 94 5.08 3.42 7.83
CA HIS A 94 4.26 3.96 6.75
C HIS A 94 4.36 5.47 6.70
N PHE A 95 5.55 5.96 6.31
CA PHE A 95 5.91 7.37 6.36
C PHE A 95 5.30 8.15 5.18
N ALA A 96 4.52 9.19 5.46
CA ALA A 96 3.81 9.95 4.42
C ALA A 96 4.75 10.51 3.33
N GLY A 97 5.93 11.05 3.71
CA GLY A 97 6.95 11.56 2.80
C GLY A 97 7.61 10.49 1.90
N ALA A 98 7.41 9.21 2.21
CA ALA A 98 7.86 8.07 1.39
C ALA A 98 6.69 7.39 0.64
N GLY A 99 5.59 8.10 0.38
CA GLY A 99 4.39 7.52 -0.23
C GLY A 99 3.70 6.51 0.68
N PHE A 100 3.67 6.77 1.98
CA PHE A 100 3.09 5.90 3.01
C PHE A 100 3.67 4.47 3.01
N GLN A 101 4.95 4.35 2.70
CA GLN A 101 5.77 3.15 2.84
C GLN A 101 6.89 3.42 3.85
N ALA A 102 7.72 2.40 4.13
CA ALA A 102 8.98 2.66 4.82
C ALA A 102 9.92 3.48 3.91
N GLY A 103 10.51 4.55 4.45
CA GLY A 103 11.50 5.39 3.74
C GLY A 103 12.84 4.69 3.55
N ARG A 104 12.95 3.43 3.98
CA ARG A 104 14.11 2.55 3.81
C ARG A 104 13.66 1.17 3.30
N PHE A 105 14.62 0.33 2.95
CA PHE A 105 14.35 -1.01 2.40
C PHE A 105 13.52 -1.90 3.35
N GLN A 106 13.73 -1.82 4.67
CA GLN A 106 12.97 -2.54 5.70
C GLN A 106 12.47 -1.56 6.76
N GLY A 107 11.18 -1.56 7.05
CA GLY A 107 10.59 -0.74 8.12
C GLY A 107 10.98 -1.29 9.50
N ILE A 108 11.19 -0.41 10.47
CA ILE A 108 11.48 -0.76 11.87
C ILE A 108 10.45 -0.08 12.76
N GLY A 109 9.63 -0.85 13.44
CA GLY A 109 8.70 -0.41 14.48
C GLY A 109 9.39 -0.23 15.83
N ASP A 110 9.08 -1.13 16.78
CA ASP A 110 9.76 -1.21 18.08
C ASP A 110 11.26 -1.44 17.90
N GLY A 111 12.06 -0.65 18.60
CA GLY A 111 13.52 -0.67 18.55
C GLY A 111 14.16 0.21 17.49
N GLY A 112 13.36 0.86 16.64
CA GLY A 112 13.86 1.86 15.72
C GLY A 112 14.02 3.23 16.36
N ILE A 113 15.08 3.97 16.01
CA ILE A 113 15.33 5.37 16.43
C ILE A 113 15.56 6.27 15.21
N GLY A 114 15.23 7.56 15.40
CA GLY A 114 15.34 8.55 14.33
C GLY A 114 14.26 8.37 13.25
N PHE A 115 14.21 9.31 12.31
CA PHE A 115 13.28 9.26 11.17
C PHE A 115 13.94 9.76 9.88
N GLY A 116 14.79 10.77 9.94
CA GLY A 116 15.22 11.51 8.77
C GLY A 116 14.10 12.41 8.25
N ARG A 117 14.17 12.76 6.97
CA ARG A 117 13.17 13.61 6.30
C ARG A 117 11.97 12.81 5.80
N ASN A 118 12.21 11.61 5.29
CA ASN A 118 11.21 10.73 4.67
C ASN A 118 11.25 9.31 5.28
N GLY A 119 11.68 9.16 6.53
CA GLY A 119 11.81 7.87 7.19
C GLY A 119 13.11 7.12 6.90
N GLU A 120 13.99 7.65 6.03
CA GLU A 120 15.26 7.06 5.65
C GLU A 120 16.27 6.94 6.80
N GLY A 121 16.16 7.84 7.79
CA GLY A 121 17.03 7.90 8.95
C GLY A 121 16.61 7.00 10.11
N ARG A 122 15.55 6.19 9.96
CA ARG A 122 15.13 5.27 11.02
C ARG A 122 16.03 4.05 11.05
N VAL A 123 16.85 3.94 12.11
CA VAL A 123 17.86 2.88 12.25
C VAL A 123 17.64 2.09 13.54
N ARG A 124 18.29 0.94 13.66
CA ARG A 124 18.29 0.14 14.89
C ARG A 124 18.85 0.94 16.07
N GLY A 125 18.09 0.99 17.16
CA GLY A 125 18.55 1.55 18.43
C GLY A 125 19.67 0.70 19.05
N SER A 126 20.66 1.34 19.67
CA SER A 126 21.82 0.65 20.26
C SER A 126 21.49 -0.32 21.38
N LEU A 127 20.32 -0.18 22.01
CA LEU A 127 19.83 -1.07 23.08
C LEU A 127 19.11 -2.32 22.55
N TYR A 128 18.98 -2.46 21.23
CA TYR A 128 18.31 -3.57 20.60
C TYR A 128 19.28 -4.45 19.83
N LYS A 129 19.16 -5.77 19.97
CA LYS A 129 19.75 -6.72 19.06
C LYS A 129 18.84 -6.86 17.83
N GLY A 130 19.36 -7.40 16.72
CA GLY A 130 18.58 -7.60 15.49
C GLY A 130 17.33 -8.45 15.68
N GLU A 131 17.43 -9.49 16.52
CA GLU A 131 16.33 -10.40 16.86
C GLU A 131 15.22 -9.76 17.70
N ASP A 132 15.49 -8.66 18.39
CA ASP A 132 14.54 -7.96 19.27
C ASP A 132 13.71 -6.91 18.54
N LEU A 133 14.13 -6.52 17.33
CA LEU A 133 13.45 -5.49 16.55
C LEU A 133 12.06 -5.92 16.08
N ASP A 134 11.13 -4.98 16.03
CA ASP A 134 9.89 -5.15 15.29
C ASP A 134 10.12 -4.80 13.82
N VAL A 135 10.34 -5.82 13.03
CA VAL A 135 10.54 -5.77 11.57
C VAL A 135 9.80 -6.91 10.90
N GLN A 136 9.46 -6.72 9.63
CA GLN A 136 8.91 -7.78 8.80
C GLN A 136 9.97 -8.28 7.81
N PRO A 137 9.98 -9.57 7.45
CA PRO A 137 10.93 -10.15 6.49
C PRO A 137 10.62 -9.77 5.03
N ILE A 138 9.72 -8.84 4.82
CA ILE A 138 9.26 -8.33 3.54
C ILE A 138 9.07 -6.81 3.65
N ARG A 139 9.20 -6.09 2.53
CA ARG A 139 9.04 -4.63 2.53
C ARG A 139 7.62 -4.21 2.92
N SER A 140 7.50 -3.18 3.76
CA SER A 140 6.21 -2.54 4.08
C SER A 140 5.58 -1.96 2.81
N PRO A 141 4.38 -2.40 2.40
CA PRO A 141 3.69 -1.83 1.24
C PRO A 141 3.16 -0.44 1.54
N SER A 142 2.81 0.32 0.49
CA SER A 142 2.12 1.59 0.65
C SER A 142 0.70 1.38 1.17
N VAL A 143 0.25 2.26 2.09
CA VAL A 143 -1.16 2.33 2.52
C VAL A 143 -1.98 3.27 1.64
N MET A 144 -1.38 3.87 0.59
CA MET A 144 -2.13 4.68 -0.37
C MET A 144 -3.06 3.81 -1.21
N ASN A 145 -4.26 4.31 -1.47
CA ASN A 145 -5.28 3.68 -2.30
C ASN A 145 -5.69 2.27 -1.84
N THR A 146 -5.50 1.96 -0.57
CA THR A 146 -5.85 0.63 0.00
C THR A 146 -7.35 0.32 -0.10
N ALA A 147 -8.22 1.34 -0.21
CA ALA A 147 -9.65 1.14 -0.47
C ALA A 147 -9.95 0.24 -1.68
N TYR A 148 -9.01 0.14 -2.63
CA TYR A 148 -9.11 -0.72 -3.81
C TYR A 148 -8.46 -2.10 -3.63
N GLN A 149 -8.24 -2.53 -2.38
CA GLN A 149 -7.60 -3.81 -2.06
C GLN A 149 -8.45 -4.60 -1.05
N LYS A 150 -9.15 -5.63 -1.51
CA LYS A 150 -9.95 -6.51 -0.63
C LYS A 150 -9.11 -7.43 0.23
N ASN A 151 -7.91 -7.77 -0.21
CA ASN A 151 -6.98 -8.61 0.53
C ASN A 151 -5.64 -7.88 0.66
N MET A 152 -5.13 -7.75 1.88
CA MET A 152 -3.98 -6.91 2.20
C MET A 152 -2.67 -7.69 2.31
N LEU A 153 -1.55 -6.95 2.21
CA LEU A 153 -0.16 -7.35 2.10
C LEU A 153 0.20 -7.93 0.72
N TRP A 154 1.48 -8.20 0.50
CA TRP A 154 2.03 -8.72 -0.75
C TRP A 154 1.46 -10.09 -1.15
N ASN A 155 1.15 -10.92 -0.16
CA ASN A 155 0.58 -12.26 -0.33
C ASN A 155 -0.95 -12.31 -0.16
N GLY A 156 -1.59 -11.19 0.13
CA GLY A 156 -3.05 -11.10 0.29
C GLY A 156 -3.62 -11.83 1.51
N GLN A 157 -2.83 -12.08 2.55
CA GLN A 157 -3.23 -12.94 3.68
C GLN A 157 -4.32 -12.36 4.59
N PHE A 158 -4.54 -11.05 4.59
CA PHE A 158 -5.58 -10.41 5.38
C PHE A 158 -6.83 -10.09 4.56
N GLY A 159 -7.99 -10.27 5.18
CA GLY A 159 -9.32 -10.11 4.63
C GLY A 159 -10.04 -11.45 4.49
N ALA A 160 -11.30 -11.50 4.97
CA ALA A 160 -12.14 -12.68 4.93
C ALA A 160 -12.91 -12.84 3.61
N THR A 161 -12.86 -11.83 2.73
CA THR A 161 -13.65 -11.74 1.50
C THR A 161 -12.78 -11.85 0.25
N GLY A 162 -13.41 -11.89 -0.91
CA GLY A 162 -12.72 -11.92 -2.20
C GLY A 162 -11.91 -13.20 -2.39
N LEU A 163 -10.61 -13.09 -2.67
CA LEU A 163 -9.75 -14.24 -2.95
C LEU A 163 -9.43 -15.11 -1.72
N ASN A 164 -9.85 -14.70 -0.53
CA ASN A 164 -9.65 -15.48 0.69
C ASN A 164 -10.89 -16.29 1.11
N GLU A 165 -12.01 -16.13 0.42
CA GLU A 165 -13.16 -17.03 0.62
C GLU A 165 -12.75 -18.48 0.31
N GLY A 166 -13.00 -19.39 1.27
CA GLY A 166 -12.57 -20.79 1.15
C GLY A 166 -11.11 -21.07 1.57
N THR A 167 -10.40 -20.07 2.12
CA THR A 167 -9.03 -20.27 2.65
C THR A 167 -8.98 -20.32 4.19
N GLU A 168 -10.11 -20.60 4.86
CA GLU A 168 -10.25 -20.56 6.32
C GLU A 168 -9.26 -21.49 7.03
N ASN A 169 -8.85 -22.58 6.39
CA ASN A 169 -7.83 -23.49 6.91
C ASN A 169 -6.45 -22.82 7.09
N ALA A 170 -6.19 -21.73 6.36
CA ALA A 170 -4.96 -20.95 6.48
C ALA A 170 -5.02 -19.87 7.58
N TRP A 171 -6.20 -19.64 8.20
CA TRP A 171 -6.41 -18.61 9.22
C TRP A 171 -6.06 -19.14 10.63
N THR A 172 -4.82 -19.53 10.79
CA THR A 172 -4.32 -20.27 11.95
C THR A 172 -4.53 -19.51 13.26
N GLU A 173 -5.19 -20.12 14.23
CA GLU A 173 -5.40 -19.61 15.58
C GLU A 173 -4.04 -19.28 16.26
N GLY A 174 -4.01 -18.23 17.06
CA GLY A 174 -2.78 -17.73 17.70
C GLY A 174 -1.83 -16.99 16.76
N THR A 175 -2.19 -16.82 15.48
CA THR A 175 -1.43 -16.02 14.53
C THR A 175 -2.22 -14.76 14.12
N PRO A 176 -1.56 -13.73 13.58
CA PRO A 176 -2.29 -12.53 13.10
C PRO A 176 -3.40 -12.84 12.08
N LYS A 177 -3.29 -13.96 11.35
CA LYS A 177 -4.27 -14.38 10.34
C LYS A 177 -5.62 -14.81 10.95
N GLU A 178 -5.68 -15.16 12.24
CA GLU A 178 -6.94 -15.48 12.92
C GLU A 178 -7.96 -14.34 12.86
N ASN A 179 -7.49 -13.08 12.74
CA ASN A 179 -8.37 -11.92 12.62
C ASN A 179 -9.25 -11.97 11.36
N ASN A 180 -8.95 -12.80 10.37
CA ASN A 180 -9.84 -13.04 9.23
C ASN A 180 -11.20 -13.61 9.68
N PHE A 181 -11.26 -14.37 10.77
CA PHE A 181 -12.53 -14.89 11.31
C PHE A 181 -13.50 -13.79 11.77
N LEU A 182 -13.04 -12.54 11.95
CA LEU A 182 -13.93 -11.39 12.19
C LEU A 182 -14.80 -11.07 10.97
N GLY A 183 -14.41 -11.55 9.77
CA GLY A 183 -15.18 -11.47 8.54
C GLY A 183 -15.17 -10.09 7.88
N PHE A 184 -14.15 -9.27 8.14
CA PHE A 184 -13.92 -7.98 7.49
C PHE A 184 -13.11 -8.12 6.19
N GLU A 185 -13.12 -7.06 5.37
CA GLU A 185 -12.17 -6.90 4.27
C GLU A 185 -10.73 -6.70 4.78
N GLY A 186 -9.78 -6.69 3.85
CA GLY A 186 -8.36 -6.76 4.18
C GLY A 186 -7.82 -5.61 5.01
N ILE A 187 -8.28 -4.38 4.79
CA ILE A 187 -7.78 -3.20 5.49
C ILE A 187 -8.15 -3.28 6.97
N GLU A 188 -9.40 -3.57 7.27
CA GLU A 188 -9.92 -3.71 8.63
C GLU A 188 -9.18 -4.84 9.37
N THR A 189 -9.10 -6.00 8.73
CA THR A 189 -8.43 -7.16 9.31
C THR A 189 -6.96 -6.89 9.58
N GLN A 190 -6.26 -6.27 8.62
CA GLN A 190 -4.84 -5.93 8.75
C GLN A 190 -4.60 -4.87 9.83
N ALA A 191 -5.42 -3.82 9.91
CA ALA A 191 -5.28 -2.78 10.92
C ALA A 191 -5.51 -3.33 12.35
N ILE A 192 -6.51 -4.20 12.53
CA ILE A 192 -6.75 -4.89 13.81
C ILE A 192 -5.55 -5.77 14.18
N ALA A 193 -5.12 -6.63 13.26
CA ALA A 193 -3.97 -7.52 13.46
C ALA A 193 -2.68 -6.76 13.72
N GLY A 194 -2.48 -5.66 12.99
CA GLY A 194 -1.29 -4.81 13.07
C GLY A 194 -1.07 -4.19 14.45
N LEU A 195 -2.13 -3.83 15.16
CA LEU A 195 -2.02 -3.33 16.54
C LEU A 195 -1.31 -4.36 17.42
N GLY A 196 -1.73 -5.62 17.39
CA GLY A 196 -1.10 -6.70 18.18
C GLY A 196 0.32 -7.03 17.70
N VAL A 197 0.51 -7.19 16.38
CA VAL A 197 1.82 -7.52 15.77
C VAL A 197 2.87 -6.49 16.13
N HIS A 198 2.52 -5.20 16.11
CA HIS A 198 3.43 -4.09 16.37
C HIS A 198 3.40 -3.59 17.81
N LYS A 199 2.83 -4.36 18.76
CA LYS A 199 2.82 -4.05 20.20
C LYS A 199 2.18 -2.70 20.54
N LEU A 200 1.19 -2.29 19.73
CA LEU A 200 0.38 -1.11 19.92
C LEU A 200 -0.87 -1.52 20.71
N ILE A 201 -1.07 -0.92 21.87
CA ILE A 201 -2.10 -1.34 22.82
C ILE A 201 -3.08 -0.19 23.05
N ILE A 202 -4.36 -0.53 22.97
CA ILE A 202 -5.45 0.34 23.39
C ILE A 202 -5.96 -0.19 24.71
N ASP A 203 -5.58 0.45 25.80
CA ASP A 203 -5.99 0.07 27.14
C ASP A 203 -6.83 1.16 27.83
N SER A 204 -7.38 0.82 28.99
CA SER A 204 -8.21 1.74 29.77
C SER A 204 -7.44 2.97 30.24
N SER A 205 -6.12 2.87 30.51
CA SER A 205 -5.32 3.99 30.98
C SER A 205 -5.08 5.00 29.86
N PHE A 206 -4.79 4.54 28.64
CA PHE A 206 -4.69 5.38 27.45
C PHE A 206 -6.02 6.11 27.19
N ILE A 207 -7.14 5.39 27.20
CA ILE A 207 -8.46 5.95 26.91
C ILE A 207 -8.89 6.99 27.95
N HIS A 208 -8.82 6.66 29.24
CA HIS A 208 -9.40 7.51 30.28
C HIS A 208 -8.56 8.76 30.56
N ASN A 209 -7.27 8.74 30.31
CA ASN A 209 -6.36 9.84 30.56
C ASN A 209 -6.13 10.75 29.34
N SER A 210 -6.89 10.57 28.26
CA SER A 210 -6.68 11.28 27.00
C SER A 210 -7.98 11.84 26.41
N THR A 211 -7.84 12.65 25.37
CA THR A 211 -8.97 13.12 24.55
C THR A 211 -9.60 12.01 23.72
N TYR A 212 -8.96 10.84 23.62
CA TYR A 212 -9.40 9.72 22.80
C TYR A 212 -10.73 9.15 23.23
N LYS A 213 -11.07 9.20 24.56
CA LYS A 213 -12.37 8.78 25.03
C LYS A 213 -13.51 9.41 24.24
N ASN A 214 -13.48 10.73 24.08
CA ASN A 214 -14.53 11.46 23.36
C ASN A 214 -14.55 11.12 21.88
N LEU A 215 -13.40 10.82 21.28
CA LEU A 215 -13.30 10.42 19.86
C LEU A 215 -13.91 9.03 19.64
N PHE A 216 -13.62 8.06 20.50
CA PHE A 216 -14.24 6.75 20.48
C PHE A 216 -15.76 6.83 20.71
N ASP A 217 -16.21 7.64 21.68
CA ASP A 217 -17.63 7.83 21.98
C ASP A 217 -18.41 8.38 20.77
N LYS A 218 -17.79 9.25 19.97
CA LYS A 218 -18.39 9.76 18.73
C LYS A 218 -18.33 8.73 17.60
N ALA A 219 -17.18 8.12 17.39
CA ALA A 219 -16.95 7.20 16.28
C ALA A 219 -17.81 5.92 16.39
N PHE A 220 -18.14 5.49 17.63
CA PHE A 220 -18.89 4.27 17.94
C PHE A 220 -20.06 4.55 18.85
N ALA A 221 -20.79 5.65 18.60
CA ALA A 221 -21.93 6.07 19.42
C ALA A 221 -23.03 5.01 19.51
N ASP A 222 -23.23 4.24 18.44
CA ASP A 222 -24.24 3.17 18.36
C ASP A 222 -23.85 1.89 19.12
N ASN A 223 -22.57 1.74 19.49
CA ASN A 223 -22.12 0.59 20.26
C ASN A 223 -22.41 0.78 21.77
N PRO A 224 -22.64 -0.31 22.52
CA PRO A 224 -22.64 -0.25 23.98
C PRO A 224 -21.35 0.39 24.51
N VAL A 225 -21.45 1.21 25.57
CA VAL A 225 -20.27 1.90 26.13
C VAL A 225 -19.13 0.94 26.49
N SER A 226 -19.48 -0.27 26.98
CA SER A 226 -18.51 -1.32 27.34
C SER A 226 -17.70 -1.86 26.14
N GLU A 227 -18.16 -1.66 24.91
CA GLU A 227 -17.55 -2.20 23.69
C GLU A 227 -16.84 -1.13 22.85
N ARG A 228 -17.05 0.16 23.16
CA ARG A 228 -16.50 1.27 22.35
C ARG A 228 -14.96 1.29 22.32
N TYR A 229 -14.35 1.02 23.46
CA TYR A 229 -12.92 1.22 23.68
C TYR A 229 -12.13 -0.09 23.49
N SER A 230 -12.25 -0.68 22.31
CA SER A 230 -11.64 -1.97 21.99
C SER A 230 -10.54 -1.83 20.93
N THR A 231 -9.61 -2.78 20.93
CA THR A 231 -8.60 -2.91 19.86
C THR A 231 -9.26 -3.07 18.49
N ILE A 232 -10.40 -3.77 18.42
CA ILE A 232 -11.17 -3.92 17.17
C ILE A 232 -11.61 -2.55 16.66
N ASN A 233 -12.27 -1.74 17.50
CA ASN A 233 -12.75 -0.41 17.11
C ASN A 233 -11.60 0.55 16.77
N ALA A 234 -10.47 0.45 17.44
CA ALA A 234 -9.27 1.20 17.06
C ALA A 234 -8.78 0.79 15.66
N GLY A 235 -8.68 -0.51 15.39
CA GLY A 235 -8.31 -1.02 14.06
C GLY A 235 -9.31 -0.62 12.98
N LEU A 236 -10.61 -0.68 13.25
CA LEU A 236 -11.67 -0.23 12.33
C LEU A 236 -11.56 1.27 12.01
N SER A 237 -11.17 2.09 12.98
CA SER A 237 -10.94 3.53 12.76
C SER A 237 -9.67 3.77 11.95
N ILE A 238 -8.56 3.07 12.25
CA ILE A 238 -7.33 3.14 11.46
C ILE A 238 -7.62 2.75 10.01
N ALA A 239 -8.36 1.67 9.79
CA ALA A 239 -8.79 1.24 8.46
C ALA A 239 -9.62 2.32 7.74
N ALA A 240 -10.54 2.99 8.44
CA ALA A 240 -11.30 4.10 7.88
C ALA A 240 -10.40 5.26 7.43
N TYR A 241 -9.36 5.60 8.18
CA TYR A 241 -8.38 6.59 7.77
C TYR A 241 -7.57 6.12 6.55
N GLU A 242 -7.10 4.87 6.54
CA GLU A 242 -6.34 4.34 5.41
C GLU A 242 -7.14 4.33 4.10
N ARG A 243 -8.46 4.09 4.16
CA ARG A 243 -9.35 4.12 2.99
C ARG A 243 -9.43 5.49 2.32
N ILE A 244 -9.30 6.58 3.07
CA ILE A 244 -9.34 7.94 2.50
C ILE A 244 -7.98 8.44 1.99
N ILE A 245 -6.89 7.68 2.18
CA ILE A 245 -5.59 8.06 1.63
C ILE A 245 -5.57 7.76 0.12
N LEU A 246 -6.15 8.67 -0.65
CA LEU A 246 -6.32 8.53 -2.09
C LEU A 246 -5.38 9.46 -2.87
N SER A 247 -4.82 8.94 -3.96
CA SER A 247 -3.95 9.72 -4.87
C SER A 247 -4.74 10.53 -5.91
N ASN A 248 -5.92 11.01 -5.56
CA ASN A 248 -6.89 11.66 -6.45
C ASN A 248 -6.47 13.05 -6.95
N GLN A 249 -5.36 13.61 -6.45
CA GLN A 249 -4.73 14.85 -6.91
C GLN A 249 -3.51 14.61 -7.82
N ALA A 250 -3.18 13.35 -8.13
CA ALA A 250 -2.09 13.02 -9.04
C ALA A 250 -2.32 13.62 -10.45
N PRO A 251 -1.28 13.99 -11.20
CA PRO A 251 -1.42 14.58 -12.53
C PRO A 251 -2.30 13.73 -13.46
N PHE A 252 -2.16 12.40 -13.43
CA PHE A 252 -3.02 11.51 -14.22
C PHE A 252 -4.49 11.62 -13.82
N GLN A 253 -4.80 11.67 -12.52
CA GLN A 253 -6.16 11.86 -12.02
C GLN A 253 -6.76 13.21 -12.43
N LYS A 254 -5.97 14.29 -12.41
CA LYS A 254 -6.40 15.60 -12.92
C LYS A 254 -6.70 15.55 -14.41
N TRP A 255 -5.87 14.85 -15.19
CA TRP A 255 -6.11 14.67 -16.62
C TRP A 255 -7.41 13.87 -16.87
N LEU A 256 -7.67 12.80 -16.14
CA LEU A 256 -8.92 12.03 -16.21
C LEU A 256 -10.15 12.91 -15.90
N LYS A 257 -10.02 13.85 -14.95
CA LYS A 257 -11.05 14.84 -14.57
C LYS A 257 -11.20 15.99 -15.58
N GLY A 258 -10.46 15.98 -16.69
CA GLY A 258 -10.57 16.93 -17.79
C GLY A 258 -9.51 18.03 -17.86
N ASP A 259 -8.59 18.13 -16.90
CA ASP A 259 -7.44 19.04 -16.99
C ASP A 259 -6.38 18.48 -17.95
N LYS A 260 -6.57 18.73 -19.25
CA LYS A 260 -5.68 18.23 -20.31
C LYS A 260 -4.25 18.78 -20.23
N LYS A 261 -4.00 19.81 -19.40
CA LYS A 261 -2.67 20.38 -19.16
C LYS A 261 -1.93 19.70 -18.00
N ALA A 262 -2.61 18.86 -17.23
CA ALA A 262 -2.01 18.16 -16.09
C ALA A 262 -0.93 17.16 -16.50
N LEU A 263 -0.92 16.68 -17.76
CA LEU A 263 0.12 15.83 -18.33
C LEU A 263 0.84 16.55 -19.46
N SER A 264 2.15 16.48 -19.47
CA SER A 264 3.00 16.86 -20.61
C SER A 264 2.82 15.90 -21.80
N SER A 265 3.25 16.31 -23.00
CA SER A 265 3.23 15.44 -24.20
C SER A 265 3.98 14.13 -23.97
N THR A 266 5.11 14.18 -23.25
CA THR A 266 5.91 12.98 -22.95
C THR A 266 5.16 12.04 -22.00
N GLU A 267 4.48 12.57 -20.99
CA GLU A 267 3.67 11.76 -20.06
C GLU A 267 2.46 11.14 -20.75
N LYS A 268 1.80 11.87 -21.66
CA LYS A 268 0.71 11.33 -22.49
C LYS A 268 1.19 10.18 -23.37
N LYS A 269 2.32 10.32 -24.06
CA LYS A 269 2.95 9.25 -24.84
C LYS A 269 3.30 8.03 -23.97
N GLY A 270 3.83 8.28 -22.77
CA GLY A 270 4.10 7.23 -21.79
C GLY A 270 2.82 6.50 -21.36
N ALA A 271 1.73 7.21 -21.09
CA ALA A 271 0.45 6.63 -20.71
C ALA A 271 -0.16 5.80 -21.86
N ILE A 272 -0.11 6.30 -23.10
CA ILE A 272 -0.56 5.56 -24.29
C ILE A 272 0.22 4.23 -24.43
N LEU A 273 1.54 4.25 -24.22
CA LEU A 273 2.34 3.03 -24.22
C LEU A 273 1.97 2.09 -23.08
N PHE A 274 1.86 2.61 -21.86
CA PHE A 274 1.56 1.85 -20.64
C PHE A 274 0.23 1.12 -20.74
N PHE A 275 -0.84 1.83 -21.12
CA PHE A 275 -2.18 1.27 -21.22
C PHE A 275 -2.43 0.53 -22.54
N GLY A 276 -1.59 0.76 -23.56
CA GLY A 276 -1.67 0.15 -24.88
C GLY A 276 -0.56 -0.87 -25.11
N LYS A 277 0.34 -0.57 -26.05
CA LYS A 277 1.32 -1.51 -26.62
C LYS A 277 2.23 -2.18 -25.60
N ALA A 278 2.63 -1.50 -24.52
CA ALA A 278 3.49 -2.08 -23.49
C ALA A 278 2.77 -3.11 -22.59
N GLY A 279 1.43 -3.13 -22.60
CA GLY A 279 0.62 -4.13 -21.90
C GLY A 279 0.59 -4.00 -20.38
N CYS A 280 1.16 -2.94 -19.79
CA CYS A 280 1.18 -2.77 -18.33
C CYS A 280 -0.24 -2.62 -17.76
N GLY A 281 -1.14 -1.99 -18.52
CA GLY A 281 -2.55 -1.82 -18.16
C GLY A 281 -3.33 -3.14 -18.03
N THR A 282 -2.83 -4.28 -18.51
CA THR A 282 -3.52 -5.57 -18.32
C THR A 282 -3.56 -6.00 -16.84
N CYS A 283 -2.54 -5.63 -16.07
CA CYS A 283 -2.46 -5.87 -14.64
C CYS A 283 -2.82 -4.61 -13.82
N HIS A 284 -2.47 -3.42 -14.31
CA HIS A 284 -2.64 -2.15 -13.63
C HIS A 284 -3.84 -1.37 -14.19
N ASN A 285 -5.06 -1.88 -14.01
CA ASN A 285 -6.28 -1.43 -14.69
C ASN A 285 -7.41 -0.92 -13.78
N SER A 286 -7.17 -0.82 -12.47
CA SER A 286 -8.13 -0.24 -11.52
C SER A 286 -7.90 1.27 -11.33
N PRO A 287 -8.79 2.00 -10.64
CA PRO A 287 -8.55 3.39 -10.25
C PRO A 287 -7.24 3.61 -9.50
N ALA A 288 -6.79 2.64 -8.72
CA ALA A 288 -5.52 2.66 -7.99
C ALA A 288 -4.33 2.16 -8.82
N LEU A 289 -4.52 1.84 -10.10
CA LEU A 289 -3.53 1.19 -10.96
C LEU A 289 -2.94 -0.08 -10.31
N ASN A 290 -3.80 -0.88 -9.70
CA ASN A 290 -3.51 -2.19 -9.12
C ASN A 290 -4.50 -3.23 -9.65
N SER A 291 -4.32 -4.48 -9.24
CA SER A 291 -5.37 -5.50 -9.28
C SER A 291 -5.25 -6.42 -8.07
N MET A 292 -6.23 -7.31 -7.90
CA MET A 292 -6.17 -8.37 -6.90
C MET A 292 -5.56 -9.66 -7.45
N ASP A 293 -4.95 -9.61 -8.63
CA ASP A 293 -4.24 -10.74 -9.22
C ASP A 293 -2.84 -10.91 -8.60
N PHE A 294 -2.32 -12.12 -8.69
CA PHE A 294 -1.03 -12.51 -8.15
C PHE A 294 -0.16 -13.13 -9.24
N TYR A 295 1.09 -12.66 -9.35
CA TYR A 295 2.02 -13.12 -10.38
C TYR A 295 3.38 -13.48 -9.81
N ALA A 296 3.97 -14.54 -10.34
CA ALA A 296 5.34 -14.97 -10.06
C ALA A 296 6.29 -14.31 -11.08
N LEU A 297 6.83 -13.16 -10.73
CA LEU A 297 7.67 -12.36 -11.62
C LEU A 297 9.17 -12.53 -11.39
N GLY A 298 9.59 -13.31 -10.39
CA GLY A 298 10.99 -13.60 -10.11
C GLY A 298 11.79 -12.42 -9.53
N MET A 299 11.13 -11.42 -8.95
CA MET A 299 11.83 -10.33 -8.24
C MET A 299 12.49 -10.89 -6.97
N ALA A 300 13.69 -10.39 -6.64
CA ALA A 300 14.45 -10.83 -5.48
C ALA A 300 13.74 -10.48 -4.16
N ASP A 301 13.94 -11.34 -3.16
CA ASP A 301 13.40 -11.20 -1.81
C ASP A 301 14.21 -10.22 -0.96
N LEU A 302 13.71 -9.84 0.22
CA LEU A 302 14.39 -8.89 1.10
C LEU A 302 15.69 -9.48 1.69
N VAL A 303 15.82 -10.79 1.78
CA VAL A 303 17.05 -11.46 2.19
C VAL A 303 18.22 -11.20 1.24
N ASP A 304 17.93 -10.91 -0.03
CA ASP A 304 18.94 -10.58 -1.06
C ASP A 304 19.28 -9.08 -1.10
N CYS A 305 18.68 -8.28 -0.19
CA CYS A 305 18.96 -6.85 -0.12
C CYS A 305 20.44 -6.63 0.27
N PRO A 306 21.17 -5.74 -0.44
CA PRO A 306 22.60 -5.50 -0.16
C PRO A 306 22.83 -4.76 1.18
N GLU A 307 21.82 -4.11 1.73
CA GLU A 307 21.88 -3.48 3.04
C GLU A 307 21.55 -4.47 4.16
N GLU A 308 22.01 -4.21 5.37
CA GLU A 308 21.72 -5.04 6.54
C GLU A 308 20.19 -5.10 6.82
N THR A 309 19.64 -6.30 6.71
CA THR A 309 18.25 -6.63 7.06
C THR A 309 18.20 -7.46 8.34
N PHE A 310 17.04 -7.43 9.01
CA PHE A 310 16.84 -8.13 10.27
C PHE A 310 15.71 -9.14 10.15
N LYS A 311 15.86 -10.30 10.80
CA LYS A 311 14.85 -11.39 10.78
C LYS A 311 14.46 -11.83 9.36
N THR A 312 15.36 -11.67 8.39
CA THR A 312 15.19 -12.16 7.03
C THR A 312 16.04 -13.42 6.82
N THR A 313 15.41 -14.48 6.34
CA THR A 313 16.07 -15.74 5.96
C THR A 313 15.45 -16.26 4.68
N ILE A 314 16.16 -17.12 3.98
CA ILE A 314 15.67 -17.74 2.74
C ILE A 314 14.40 -18.56 2.98
N ASP A 315 14.22 -19.08 4.19
CA ASP A 315 13.11 -19.98 4.56
C ASP A 315 11.86 -19.21 5.08
N ASN A 316 11.88 -17.88 5.08
CA ASN A 316 10.72 -17.11 5.50
C ASN A 316 9.51 -17.43 4.58
N PRO A 317 8.34 -17.82 5.13
CA PRO A 317 7.16 -18.13 4.31
C PRO A 317 6.72 -16.95 3.40
N GLN A 318 7.04 -15.72 3.78
CA GLN A 318 6.74 -14.51 2.99
C GLN A 318 7.44 -14.52 1.63
N ASN A 319 8.59 -15.19 1.49
CA ASN A 319 9.31 -15.34 0.22
C ASN A 319 8.55 -16.22 -0.78
N LEU A 320 7.66 -17.08 -0.29
CA LEU A 320 6.75 -17.85 -1.15
C LEU A 320 5.53 -17.04 -1.63
N GLY A 321 5.42 -15.77 -1.26
CA GLY A 321 4.29 -14.93 -1.67
C GLY A 321 2.95 -15.52 -1.25
N ARG A 322 1.98 -15.58 -2.16
CA ARG A 322 0.65 -16.16 -1.92
C ARG A 322 0.72 -17.60 -1.40
N GLY A 323 1.66 -18.41 -1.92
CA GLY A 323 1.86 -19.79 -1.47
C GLY A 323 2.26 -19.91 -0.01
N GLY A 324 2.97 -18.94 0.55
CA GLY A 324 3.28 -18.88 1.98
C GLY A 324 2.07 -18.61 2.88
N PHE A 325 0.93 -18.23 2.30
CA PHE A 325 -0.36 -18.08 2.98
C PHE A 325 -1.29 -19.26 2.69
N THR A 326 -1.51 -19.61 1.41
CA THR A 326 -2.46 -20.65 1.01
C THR A 326 -1.94 -22.06 1.22
N GLU A 327 -0.62 -22.23 1.40
CA GLU A 327 0.08 -23.51 1.45
C GLU A 327 -0.14 -24.37 0.19
N GLN A 328 -0.49 -23.71 -0.93
CA GLN A 328 -0.69 -24.34 -2.22
C GLN A 328 0.52 -24.08 -3.13
N ALA A 329 1.16 -25.12 -3.61
CA ALA A 329 2.35 -25.00 -4.47
C ALA A 329 2.11 -24.18 -5.74
N VAL A 330 0.89 -24.20 -6.29
CA VAL A 330 0.48 -23.41 -7.46
C VAL A 330 0.56 -21.91 -7.20
N ASP A 331 0.52 -21.48 -5.95
CA ASP A 331 0.57 -20.07 -5.53
C ASP A 331 1.96 -19.61 -5.12
N ASN A 332 2.96 -20.51 -5.13
CA ASN A 332 4.31 -20.15 -4.73
C ASN A 332 4.89 -19.03 -5.61
N TYR A 333 5.57 -18.11 -4.95
CA TYR A 333 6.26 -16.95 -5.55
C TYR A 333 5.36 -15.95 -6.26
N LYS A 334 4.04 -16.05 -6.08
CA LYS A 334 3.08 -15.10 -6.60
C LYS A 334 2.84 -13.97 -5.61
N PHE A 335 3.04 -12.74 -6.07
CA PHE A 335 2.82 -11.53 -5.31
C PHE A 335 1.72 -10.69 -5.94
N LYS A 336 0.95 -9.99 -5.09
CA LYS A 336 -0.16 -9.14 -5.52
C LYS A 336 0.33 -7.96 -6.34
N VAL A 337 -0.44 -7.58 -7.38
CA VAL A 337 -0.18 -6.39 -8.19
C VAL A 337 -0.35 -5.12 -7.34
N PRO A 338 0.74 -4.35 -7.13
CA PRO A 338 0.69 -3.15 -6.29
C PRO A 338 0.10 -1.95 -7.02
N GLN A 339 -0.33 -0.95 -6.27
CA GLN A 339 -0.69 0.37 -6.79
C GLN A 339 0.53 1.12 -7.36
N LEU A 340 0.31 2.04 -8.33
CA LEU A 340 1.40 2.74 -9.02
C LEU A 340 1.40 4.27 -8.84
N TYR A 341 0.74 4.80 -7.81
CA TYR A 341 0.81 6.22 -7.50
C TYR A 341 1.96 6.55 -6.55
N ASN A 342 2.44 7.79 -6.58
CA ASN A 342 3.51 8.33 -5.73
C ASN A 342 4.82 7.51 -5.75
N LEU A 343 5.11 6.83 -6.86
CA LEU A 343 6.32 6.02 -7.01
C LEU A 343 7.59 6.84 -6.87
N LYS A 344 7.56 8.13 -7.24
CA LYS A 344 8.70 9.05 -7.10
C LYS A 344 9.12 9.23 -5.63
N ASP A 345 8.18 9.11 -4.70
CA ASP A 345 8.44 9.28 -3.28
C ASP A 345 8.98 8.00 -2.63
N SER A 346 8.85 6.85 -3.31
CA SER A 346 9.40 5.58 -2.84
C SER A 346 10.87 5.44 -3.23
N PRO A 347 11.78 5.21 -2.28
CA PRO A 347 13.19 4.97 -2.60
C PRO A 347 13.51 3.53 -3.02
N PHE A 348 12.52 2.62 -2.95
CA PHE A 348 12.70 1.19 -3.21
C PHE A 348 11.44 0.59 -3.85
N TYR A 349 11.62 -0.43 -4.69
CA TYR A 349 10.52 -1.09 -5.41
C TYR A 349 10.63 -2.61 -5.30
N GLY A 350 9.47 -3.28 -5.42
CA GLY A 350 9.33 -4.72 -5.22
C GLY A 350 9.14 -5.11 -3.76
N HIS A 351 8.63 -6.32 -3.53
CA HIS A 351 8.37 -6.87 -2.19
C HIS A 351 9.65 -7.08 -1.37
N GLY A 352 10.78 -7.28 -2.03
CA GLY A 352 12.11 -7.44 -1.44
C GLY A 352 13.00 -6.20 -1.54
N ALA A 353 12.45 -5.02 -1.88
CA ALA A 353 13.26 -3.82 -2.15
C ALA A 353 14.30 -4.02 -3.27
N SER A 354 13.97 -4.83 -4.28
CA SER A 354 14.88 -5.34 -5.32
C SER A 354 15.41 -4.24 -6.24
N PHE A 355 14.69 -3.13 -6.40
CA PHE A 355 15.04 -2.05 -7.31
C PHE A 355 15.13 -0.71 -6.60
N ARG A 356 16.01 0.18 -7.10
CA ARG A 356 16.26 1.53 -6.58
C ARG A 356 15.64 2.63 -7.43
N THR A 357 15.34 2.35 -8.69
CA THR A 357 14.77 3.33 -9.62
C THR A 357 13.59 2.74 -10.39
N ILE A 358 12.65 3.60 -10.79
CA ILE A 358 11.54 3.20 -11.68
C ILE A 358 12.09 2.70 -13.03
N HIS A 359 13.20 3.28 -13.48
CA HIS A 359 13.86 2.86 -14.72
C HIS A 359 14.29 1.39 -14.65
N ASP A 360 14.87 0.95 -13.53
CA ASP A 360 15.29 -0.45 -13.35
C ASP A 360 14.08 -1.40 -13.35
N VAL A 361 12.97 -0.98 -12.71
CA VAL A 361 11.71 -1.73 -12.75
C VAL A 361 11.20 -1.89 -14.19
N VAL A 362 11.14 -0.79 -14.95
CA VAL A 362 10.69 -0.82 -16.35
C VAL A 362 11.60 -1.71 -17.19
N ASN A 363 12.92 -1.59 -17.05
CA ASN A 363 13.87 -2.44 -17.76
C ASN A 363 13.69 -3.92 -17.41
N TYR A 364 13.44 -4.23 -16.15
CA TYR A 364 13.17 -5.59 -15.71
C TYR A 364 11.95 -6.17 -16.45
N PHE A 365 10.83 -5.45 -16.46
CA PHE A 365 9.63 -5.89 -17.18
C PHE A 365 9.84 -6.01 -18.68
N LEU A 366 10.59 -5.08 -19.30
CA LEU A 366 10.92 -5.17 -20.72
C LEU A 366 11.80 -6.39 -21.03
N SER A 367 12.68 -6.81 -20.11
CA SER A 367 13.48 -8.02 -20.27
C SER A 367 12.63 -9.29 -20.20
N LEU A 368 11.55 -9.31 -19.38
CA LEU A 368 10.65 -10.44 -19.26
C LEU A 368 9.80 -10.66 -20.52
N ILE A 369 9.49 -9.61 -21.27
CA ILE A 369 8.73 -9.70 -22.54
C ILE A 369 9.52 -10.50 -23.61
N HIS A 370 10.85 -10.56 -23.50
CA HIS A 370 11.70 -11.29 -24.41
C HIS A 370 11.98 -12.75 -24.00
N ILE A 371 11.50 -13.16 -22.84
CA ILE A 371 11.58 -14.54 -22.34
C ILE A 371 10.26 -15.28 -22.61
#